data_a33f1685ed92cebf64817390656ed064
#
_entry.id   a33f1685ed92cebf64817390656ed064
#
_cell.length_a   1.000
_cell.length_b   1.000
_cell.length_c   1.000
_cell.angle_alpha   90.00
_cell.angle_beta   90.00
_cell.angle_gamma   90.00
#
_symmetry.space_group_name_H-M   'P 1'
#
loop_
_entity.id
_entity.type
_entity.pdbx_description
1 polymer ?
#
loop_
_entity_poly.entity_id
_entity_poly.type
_entity_poly.pdbx_seq_one_letter_code
_entity_poly.pdbx_strand_id
1 'polypeptide(L)'
;MGHKILYEGLSRAEVSEVLSCFDAVIKKYTAGETVAIFPSDELKDRTIGIIIEGNAQLTHYDADGEMYFSQSYEGEGVFGSMFLKVSANDYYTIEAKSECEIAYTDFERISDFCENVCHIHVRFSRNLYRLIVSQSAKDTKRLSILSKKTLREKLLTYFSMCADDAGSNEFNINISLTELSKYLCADRSAMMREIKKMKDDGILHAKGSHIKLSPANGKAY
;
A
#
# COMPACT_ATOMS: atom_id res chain seq x y z
N MET A 1 0.80 -16.63 -3.23
CA MET A 1 0.83 -16.04 -1.88
C MET A 1 2.04 -15.13 -1.83
N GLY A 2 1.85 -13.81 -1.76
CA GLY A 2 2.95 -12.86 -1.63
C GLY A 2 3.75 -13.13 -0.35
N HIS A 3 5.05 -12.95 -0.42
CA HIS A 3 5.96 -13.14 0.71
C HIS A 3 5.67 -12.04 1.74
N LYS A 4 5.06 -12.40 2.87
CA LYS A 4 4.75 -11.43 3.92
C LYS A 4 6.05 -11.06 4.64
N ILE A 5 6.48 -9.81 4.49
CA ILE A 5 7.73 -9.29 5.08
C ILE A 5 7.66 -9.31 6.60
N LEU A 6 6.52 -8.87 7.16
CA LEU A 6 6.36 -8.70 8.61
C LEU A 6 6.54 -10.01 9.39
N TYR A 7 6.10 -11.12 8.80
CA TYR A 7 6.10 -12.43 9.45
C TYR A 7 7.21 -13.37 8.95
N GLU A 8 8.15 -12.85 8.17
CA GLU A 8 9.23 -13.65 7.60
C GLU A 8 10.08 -14.30 8.69
N GLY A 9 10.19 -15.62 8.62
CA GLY A 9 10.96 -16.43 9.58
C GLY A 9 10.34 -16.52 10.98
N LEU A 10 9.04 -16.20 11.12
CA LEU A 10 8.26 -16.40 12.34
C LEU A 10 7.15 -17.42 12.09
N SER A 11 7.00 -18.37 13.02
CA SER A 11 5.85 -19.27 13.09
C SER A 11 4.62 -18.54 13.65
N ARG A 12 3.42 -19.12 13.47
CA ARG A 12 2.19 -18.56 14.08
C ARG A 12 2.28 -18.45 15.60
N ALA A 13 2.92 -19.40 16.27
CA ALA A 13 3.12 -19.39 17.71
C ALA A 13 4.03 -18.21 18.13
N GLU A 14 5.14 -18.01 17.42
CA GLU A 14 6.06 -16.88 17.67
C GLU A 14 5.39 -15.54 17.39
N VAL A 15 4.52 -15.42 16.38
CA VAL A 15 3.74 -14.21 16.14
C VAL A 15 2.80 -13.94 17.33
N SER A 16 2.10 -14.95 17.84
CA SER A 16 1.24 -14.79 19.03
C SER A 16 2.04 -14.40 20.27
N GLU A 17 3.22 -14.99 20.45
CA GLU A 17 4.11 -14.70 21.57
C GLU A 17 4.61 -13.24 21.53
N VAL A 18 5.07 -12.75 20.37
CA VAL A 18 5.55 -11.38 20.23
C VAL A 18 4.43 -10.35 20.38
N LEU A 19 3.22 -10.64 19.89
CA LEU A 19 2.08 -9.77 20.10
C LEU A 19 1.69 -9.68 21.59
N SER A 20 1.78 -10.79 22.31
CA SER A 20 1.60 -10.79 23.79
C SER A 20 2.70 -9.99 24.49
N CYS A 21 3.95 -10.06 24.03
CA CYS A 21 5.06 -9.26 24.54
C CYS A 21 4.84 -7.75 24.36
N PHE A 22 4.13 -7.36 23.30
CA PHE A 22 3.74 -5.97 23.04
C PHE A 22 2.45 -5.53 23.77
N ASP A 23 1.87 -6.37 24.62
CA ASP A 23 0.52 -6.16 25.19
C ASP A 23 -0.52 -5.79 24.12
N ALA A 24 -0.41 -6.41 22.95
CA ALA A 24 -1.27 -6.10 21.82
C ALA A 24 -2.70 -6.60 22.05
N VAL A 25 -3.67 -5.74 21.76
CA VAL A 25 -5.08 -6.08 21.74
C VAL A 25 -5.51 -6.45 20.33
N ILE A 26 -5.98 -7.68 20.12
CA ILE A 26 -6.44 -8.16 18.82
C ILE A 26 -7.93 -7.89 18.68
N LYS A 27 -8.30 -7.22 17.58
CA LYS A 27 -9.71 -7.03 17.17
C LYS A 27 -9.95 -7.70 15.82
N LYS A 28 -11.18 -8.20 15.63
CA LYS A 28 -11.65 -8.82 14.38
C LYS A 28 -12.65 -7.90 13.72
N TYR A 29 -12.58 -7.85 12.40
CA TYR A 29 -13.46 -7.03 11.57
C TYR A 29 -13.98 -7.86 10.41
N THR A 30 -15.23 -7.65 10.03
CA THR A 30 -15.82 -8.24 8.83
C THR A 30 -15.63 -7.32 7.63
N ALA A 31 -15.77 -7.86 6.41
CA ALA A 31 -15.66 -7.07 5.19
C ALA A 31 -16.67 -5.91 5.18
N GLY A 32 -16.21 -4.71 4.86
CA GLY A 32 -16.97 -3.47 4.85
C GLY A 32 -17.00 -2.73 6.18
N GLU A 33 -16.48 -3.29 7.28
CA GLU A 33 -16.40 -2.58 8.55
C GLU A 33 -15.30 -1.52 8.54
N THR A 34 -15.60 -0.37 9.13
CA THR A 34 -14.61 0.67 9.40
C THR A 34 -13.72 0.24 10.57
N VAL A 35 -12.44 0.12 10.28
CA VAL A 35 -11.40 -0.26 11.24
C VAL A 35 -10.95 0.94 12.08
N ALA A 36 -10.73 2.08 11.41
CA ALA A 36 -10.30 3.32 12.04
C ALA A 36 -10.61 4.53 11.15
N ILE A 37 -10.78 5.69 11.79
CA ILE A 37 -10.88 6.99 11.13
C ILE A 37 -9.82 7.90 11.76
N PHE A 38 -9.09 8.68 10.96
CA PHE A 38 -8.09 9.62 11.43
C PHE A 38 -8.40 11.05 10.93
N PRO A 39 -8.29 12.08 11.79
CA PRO A 39 -7.85 12.02 13.19
C PRO A 39 -8.79 11.17 14.03
N SER A 40 -8.28 10.54 15.07
CA SER A 40 -9.02 9.58 15.89
C SER A 40 -9.00 9.99 17.37
N ASP A 41 -10.17 10.00 17.98
CA ASP A 41 -10.31 10.16 19.44
C ASP A 41 -10.12 8.82 20.18
N GLU A 42 -10.27 7.69 19.47
CA GLU A 42 -10.18 6.35 20.06
C GLU A 42 -8.75 5.81 20.07
N LEU A 43 -7.97 6.13 19.05
CA LEU A 43 -6.58 5.68 18.94
C LEU A 43 -5.64 6.80 19.39
N LYS A 44 -4.94 6.57 20.51
CA LYS A 44 -3.92 7.49 21.00
C LYS A 44 -2.84 7.71 19.94
N ASP A 45 -2.17 8.85 19.95
CA ASP A 45 -1.16 9.25 18.95
C ASP A 45 -0.04 8.23 18.72
N ARG A 46 0.26 7.40 19.72
CA ARG A 46 1.30 6.36 19.64
C ARG A 46 0.76 4.98 19.32
N THR A 47 -0.56 4.81 19.28
CA THR A 47 -1.17 3.51 18.97
C THR A 47 -1.02 3.21 17.48
N ILE A 48 -0.51 2.03 17.18
CA ILE A 48 -0.47 1.50 15.83
C ILE A 48 -1.36 0.26 15.71
N GLY A 49 -1.96 0.11 14.53
CA GLY A 49 -2.65 -1.11 14.12
C GLY A 49 -1.75 -1.91 13.19
N ILE A 50 -1.63 -3.20 13.46
CA ILE A 50 -0.86 -4.16 12.67
C ILE A 50 -1.82 -5.18 12.09
N ILE A 51 -1.90 -5.27 10.76
CA ILE A 51 -2.74 -6.25 10.08
C ILE A 51 -2.06 -7.62 10.18
N ILE A 52 -2.69 -8.54 10.92
CA ILE A 52 -2.23 -9.92 11.10
C ILE A 52 -2.73 -10.79 9.94
N GLU A 53 -4.02 -10.63 9.60
CA GLU A 53 -4.69 -11.39 8.56
C GLU A 53 -5.76 -10.54 7.88
N GLY A 54 -6.08 -10.87 6.63
CA GLY A 54 -7.08 -10.16 5.83
C GLY A 54 -6.51 -9.01 5.01
N ASN A 55 -7.40 -8.30 4.33
CA ASN A 55 -7.08 -7.16 3.48
C ASN A 55 -7.83 -5.93 3.96
N ALA A 56 -7.14 -4.79 4.01
CA ALA A 56 -7.73 -3.52 4.38
C ALA A 56 -7.35 -2.42 3.38
N GLN A 57 -8.10 -1.34 3.38
CA GLN A 57 -7.89 -0.21 2.49
C GLN A 57 -7.84 1.08 3.30
N LEU A 58 -6.74 1.80 3.18
CA LEU A 58 -6.63 3.18 3.61
C LEU A 58 -7.19 4.08 2.51
N THR A 59 -8.07 5.01 2.86
CA THR A 59 -8.62 6.00 1.93
C THR A 59 -8.53 7.38 2.56
N HIS A 60 -8.07 8.36 1.78
CA HIS A 60 -8.00 9.76 2.14
C HIS A 60 -9.16 10.53 1.50
N TYR A 61 -9.88 11.27 2.30
CA TYR A 61 -10.98 12.13 1.88
C TYR A 61 -10.71 13.58 2.30
N ASP A 62 -11.20 14.53 1.49
CA ASP A 62 -11.28 15.93 1.90
C ASP A 62 -12.54 16.23 2.73
N ALA A 63 -12.70 17.51 3.08
CA ALA A 63 -13.86 18.00 3.83
C ALA A 63 -15.20 17.80 3.11
N ASP A 64 -15.20 17.75 1.79
CA ASP A 64 -16.40 17.57 0.96
C ASP A 64 -16.71 16.08 0.73
N GLY A 65 -15.86 15.16 1.25
CA GLY A 65 -16.01 13.72 1.10
C GLY A 65 -15.49 13.18 -0.23
N GLU A 66 -14.77 13.99 -1.00
CA GLU A 66 -14.14 13.53 -2.24
C GLU A 66 -12.88 12.72 -1.93
N MET A 67 -12.74 11.58 -2.61
CA MET A 67 -11.62 10.67 -2.40
C MET A 67 -10.40 11.11 -3.21
N TYR A 68 -9.32 11.48 -2.51
CA TYR A 68 -8.05 11.84 -3.14
C TYR A 68 -7.11 10.66 -3.38
N PHE A 69 -7.11 9.72 -2.45
CA PHE A 69 -6.09 8.70 -2.42
C PHE A 69 -6.60 7.42 -1.78
N SER A 70 -6.12 6.30 -2.27
CA SER A 70 -6.43 4.99 -1.72
C SER A 70 -5.20 4.09 -1.80
N GLN A 71 -4.94 3.33 -0.74
CA GLN A 71 -3.85 2.38 -0.62
C GLN A 71 -4.38 1.07 -0.04
N SER A 72 -4.03 -0.04 -0.67
CA SER A 72 -4.40 -1.37 -0.19
C SER A 72 -3.31 -1.97 0.69
N TYR A 73 -3.75 -2.60 1.77
CA TYR A 73 -2.96 -3.50 2.62
C TYR A 73 -3.39 -4.94 2.33
N GLU A 74 -2.51 -5.73 1.77
CA GLU A 74 -2.79 -7.10 1.34
C GLU A 74 -2.13 -8.12 2.29
N GLY A 75 -2.90 -8.54 3.31
CA GLY A 75 -2.49 -9.55 4.28
C GLY A 75 -1.43 -9.11 5.28
N GLU A 76 -0.84 -7.94 5.13
CA GLU A 76 0.06 -7.29 6.08
C GLU A 76 0.02 -5.78 5.90
N GLY A 77 0.28 -5.05 6.96
CA GLY A 77 0.35 -3.59 6.94
C GLY A 77 0.40 -3.01 8.33
N VAL A 78 0.82 -1.76 8.41
CA VAL A 78 0.86 -1.00 9.65
C VAL A 78 0.25 0.36 9.40
N PHE A 79 -0.58 0.82 10.33
CA PHE A 79 -1.22 2.12 10.28
C PHE A 79 -1.31 2.75 11.67
N GLY A 80 -1.55 4.04 11.72
CA GLY A 80 -1.69 4.82 12.97
C GLY A 80 -1.49 6.30 12.70
N SER A 81 -1.88 7.16 13.64
CA SER A 81 -1.78 8.63 13.53
C SER A 81 -0.35 9.10 13.23
N MET A 82 0.64 8.38 13.74
CA MET A 82 2.05 8.73 13.52
C MET A 82 2.51 8.60 12.06
N PHE A 83 1.81 7.79 11.24
CA PHE A 83 2.10 7.61 9.81
C PHE A 83 1.27 8.54 8.91
N LEU A 84 0.24 9.19 9.47
CA LEU A 84 -0.75 9.95 8.71
C LEU A 84 -0.73 11.41 9.17
N LYS A 85 -0.29 12.30 8.29
CA LYS A 85 -0.45 13.74 8.50
C LYS A 85 -1.79 14.16 7.94
N VAL A 86 -2.68 14.58 8.84
CA VAL A 86 -4.04 15.01 8.48
C VAL A 86 -4.10 16.53 8.53
N SER A 87 -4.59 17.17 7.48
CA SER A 87 -4.93 18.58 7.48
C SER A 87 -6.24 18.81 8.27
N ALA A 88 -6.50 20.02 8.73
CA ALA A 88 -7.64 20.31 9.62
C ALA A 88 -9.01 19.90 9.07
N ASN A 89 -9.14 19.77 7.75
CA ASN A 89 -10.40 19.47 7.08
C ASN A 89 -10.41 18.13 6.34
N ASP A 90 -9.31 17.38 6.40
CA ASP A 90 -9.20 16.09 5.74
C ASP A 90 -9.36 14.95 6.74
N TYR A 91 -9.68 13.75 6.26
CA TYR A 91 -9.68 12.56 7.09
C TYR A 91 -9.26 11.33 6.32
N TYR A 92 -8.73 10.35 7.05
CA TYR A 92 -8.42 9.03 6.51
C TYR A 92 -9.34 8.00 7.14
N THR A 93 -9.78 7.04 6.34
CA THR A 93 -10.48 5.86 6.82
C THR A 93 -9.67 4.62 6.54
N ILE A 94 -9.74 3.64 7.44
CA ILE A 94 -9.29 2.28 7.15
C ILE A 94 -10.52 1.39 7.20
N GLU A 95 -10.77 0.68 6.11
CA GLU A 95 -11.90 -0.22 5.93
C GLU A 95 -11.38 -1.65 5.67
N ALA A 96 -11.97 -2.63 6.35
CA ALA A 96 -11.72 -4.03 6.08
C ALA A 96 -12.31 -4.44 4.73
N LYS A 97 -11.51 -5.01 3.83
CA LYS A 97 -11.96 -5.51 2.51
C LYS A 97 -12.22 -7.01 2.50
N SER A 98 -11.83 -7.69 3.54
CA SER A 98 -12.14 -9.09 3.86
C SER A 98 -12.30 -9.22 5.37
N GLU A 99 -12.54 -10.41 5.89
CA GLU A 99 -12.31 -10.67 7.30
C GLU A 99 -10.88 -10.31 7.66
N CYS A 100 -10.70 -9.50 8.72
CA CYS A 100 -9.41 -9.00 9.17
C CYS A 100 -9.20 -9.27 10.66
N GLU A 101 -7.98 -9.65 11.00
CA GLU A 101 -7.46 -9.61 12.37
C GLU A 101 -6.40 -8.52 12.47
N ILE A 102 -6.59 -7.60 13.42
CA ILE A 102 -5.72 -6.43 13.61
C ILE A 102 -5.29 -6.36 15.07
N ALA A 103 -3.98 -6.31 15.28
CA ALA A 103 -3.39 -6.09 16.59
C ALA A 103 -3.13 -4.60 16.80
N TYR A 104 -3.56 -4.06 17.95
CA TYR A 104 -3.31 -2.70 18.36
C TYR A 104 -2.33 -2.69 19.54
N THR A 105 -1.27 -1.90 19.42
CA THR A 105 -0.27 -1.75 20.47
C THR A 105 0.34 -0.35 20.44
N ASP A 106 1.04 0.03 21.50
CA ASP A 106 1.86 1.24 21.52
C ASP A 106 3.17 0.99 20.73
N PHE A 107 3.52 1.92 19.85
CA PHE A 107 4.73 1.82 19.04
C PHE A 107 6.01 1.70 19.88
N GLU A 108 6.06 2.35 21.04
CA GLU A 108 7.22 2.28 21.95
C GLU A 108 7.47 0.85 22.42
N ARG A 109 6.42 0.05 22.65
CA ARG A 109 6.57 -1.36 23.05
C ARG A 109 7.23 -2.24 21.97
N ILE A 110 7.13 -1.84 20.72
CA ILE A 110 7.82 -2.54 19.63
C ILE A 110 9.26 -2.06 19.49
N SER A 111 9.49 -0.76 19.71
CA SER A 111 10.83 -0.16 19.56
C SER A 111 11.73 -0.41 20.75
N ASP A 112 11.15 -0.52 21.96
CA ASP A 112 11.88 -0.81 23.16
C ASP A 112 12.25 -2.30 23.24
N PHE A 113 13.44 -2.59 23.74
CA PHE A 113 13.84 -3.98 23.98
C PHE A 113 13.06 -4.53 25.18
N CYS A 114 12.44 -5.71 25.00
CA CYS A 114 11.89 -6.44 26.13
C CYS A 114 13.01 -6.81 27.12
N GLU A 115 12.68 -6.91 28.40
CA GLU A 115 13.66 -7.24 29.47
C GLU A 115 14.49 -8.48 29.17
N ASN A 116 13.92 -9.44 28.43
CA ASN A 116 14.55 -10.70 28.04
C ASN A 116 15.31 -10.64 26.72
N VAL A 117 15.30 -9.50 25.98
CA VAL A 117 15.93 -9.31 24.66
C VAL A 117 15.67 -10.52 23.74
N CYS A 118 14.40 -10.97 23.67
CA CYS A 118 14.08 -12.20 22.97
C CYS A 118 14.31 -12.08 21.45
N HIS A 119 14.82 -13.13 20.85
CA HIS A 119 15.13 -13.16 19.42
C HIS A 119 13.88 -12.96 18.51
N ILE A 120 12.69 -13.32 18.99
CA ILE A 120 11.41 -13.15 18.30
C ILE A 120 11.07 -11.66 18.19
N HIS A 121 11.21 -10.90 19.29
CA HIS A 121 11.01 -9.46 19.34
C HIS A 121 11.96 -8.76 18.34
N VAL A 122 13.25 -9.05 18.42
CA VAL A 122 14.25 -8.47 17.51
C VAL A 122 13.94 -8.79 16.05
N ARG A 123 13.49 -10.01 15.74
CA ARG A 123 13.12 -10.42 14.38
C ARG A 123 11.89 -9.67 13.88
N PHE A 124 10.85 -9.61 14.71
CA PHE A 124 9.62 -8.89 14.37
C PHE A 124 9.90 -7.40 14.11
N SER A 125 10.62 -6.73 15.02
CA SER A 125 10.97 -5.32 14.86
C SER A 125 11.78 -5.06 13.59
N ARG A 126 12.76 -5.93 13.27
CA ARG A 126 13.51 -5.87 12.00
C ARG A 126 12.59 -6.00 10.79
N ASN A 127 11.66 -6.94 10.82
CA ASN A 127 10.71 -7.15 9.75
C ASN A 127 9.75 -5.95 9.60
N LEU A 128 9.34 -5.35 10.70
CA LEU A 128 8.54 -4.12 10.71
C LEU A 128 9.29 -2.96 10.04
N TYR A 129 10.57 -2.75 10.37
CA TYR A 129 11.39 -1.73 9.68
C TYR A 129 11.50 -2.02 8.18
N ARG A 130 11.71 -3.28 7.78
CA ARG A 130 11.74 -3.66 6.36
C ARG A 130 10.42 -3.39 5.66
N LEU A 131 9.30 -3.64 6.32
CA LEU A 131 7.97 -3.34 5.79
C LEU A 131 7.80 -1.84 5.57
N ILE A 132 8.13 -1.01 6.57
CA ILE A 132 8.05 0.46 6.47
C ILE A 132 8.94 0.99 5.34
N VAL A 133 10.17 0.50 5.23
CA VAL A 133 11.10 0.88 4.15
C VAL A 133 10.53 0.47 2.78
N SER A 134 9.98 -0.73 2.67
CA SER A 134 9.34 -1.20 1.42
C SER A 134 8.14 -0.33 1.04
N GLN A 135 7.32 0.07 2.02
CA GLN A 135 6.19 0.96 1.79
C GLN A 135 6.66 2.34 1.33
N SER A 136 7.63 2.93 2.02
CA SER A 136 8.23 4.22 1.64
C SER A 136 8.81 4.20 0.22
N ALA A 137 9.43 3.10 -0.20
CA ALA A 137 9.93 2.93 -1.56
C ALA A 137 8.79 2.90 -2.61
N LYS A 138 7.66 2.23 -2.30
CA LYS A 138 6.46 2.24 -3.16
C LYS A 138 5.87 3.64 -3.27
N ASP A 139 5.80 4.38 -2.17
CA ASP A 139 5.28 5.75 -2.15
C ASP A 139 6.18 6.69 -2.96
N THR A 140 7.50 6.55 -2.86
CA THR A 140 8.47 7.29 -3.66
C THR A 140 8.32 6.99 -5.16
N LYS A 141 8.17 5.71 -5.54
CA LYS A 141 7.88 5.32 -6.94
C LYS A 141 6.60 6.00 -7.42
N ARG A 142 5.52 5.97 -6.64
CA ARG A 142 4.25 6.61 -7.00
C ARG A 142 4.40 8.13 -7.12
N LEU A 143 5.09 8.76 -6.18
CA LEU A 143 5.33 10.21 -6.22
C LEU A 143 6.08 10.61 -7.50
N SER A 144 7.07 9.83 -7.93
CA SER A 144 7.81 10.09 -9.17
C SER A 144 6.92 10.00 -10.43
N ILE A 145 5.88 9.16 -10.41
CA ILE A 145 4.87 9.10 -11.46
C ILE A 145 3.95 10.32 -11.41
N LEU A 146 3.41 10.63 -10.22
CA LEU A 146 2.45 11.72 -10.04
C LEU A 146 3.06 13.09 -10.32
N SER A 147 4.36 13.27 -10.13
CA SER A 147 5.10 14.50 -10.45
C SER A 147 5.23 14.79 -11.94
N LYS A 148 4.89 13.84 -12.83
CA LYS A 148 4.88 14.07 -14.27
C LYS A 148 3.78 15.03 -14.66
N LYS A 149 4.08 15.92 -15.64
CA LYS A 149 3.18 17.01 -16.04
C LYS A 149 1.95 16.54 -16.79
N THR A 150 2.10 15.53 -17.65
CA THR A 150 1.03 15.06 -18.52
C THR A 150 0.61 13.64 -18.15
N LEU A 151 -0.66 13.29 -18.46
CA LEU A 151 -1.18 11.94 -18.26
C LEU A 151 -0.39 10.91 -19.08
N ARG A 152 0.04 11.29 -20.29
CA ARG A 152 0.93 10.47 -21.13
C ARG A 152 2.24 10.12 -20.44
N GLU A 153 2.90 11.11 -19.87
CA GLU A 153 4.16 10.89 -19.13
C GLU A 153 3.94 10.03 -17.87
N LYS A 154 2.84 10.23 -17.15
CA LYS A 154 2.47 9.39 -16.01
C LYS A 154 2.31 7.92 -16.43
N LEU A 155 1.54 7.68 -17.51
CA LEU A 155 1.31 6.33 -18.05
C LEU A 155 2.62 5.69 -18.52
N LEU A 156 3.44 6.41 -19.28
CA LEU A 156 4.73 5.91 -19.75
C LEU A 156 5.64 5.56 -18.57
N THR A 157 5.73 6.43 -17.57
CA THR A 157 6.56 6.18 -16.38
C THR A 157 6.07 4.94 -15.63
N TYR A 158 4.76 4.79 -15.44
CA TYR A 158 4.17 3.62 -14.79
C TYR A 158 4.47 2.33 -15.58
N PHE A 159 4.22 2.32 -16.89
CA PHE A 159 4.46 1.15 -17.74
C PHE A 159 5.95 0.81 -17.85
N SER A 160 6.85 1.81 -17.88
CA SER A 160 8.29 1.56 -17.86
C SER A 160 8.74 0.90 -16.56
N MET A 161 8.18 1.32 -15.42
CA MET A 161 8.46 0.67 -14.13
C MET A 161 7.94 -0.78 -14.10
N CYS A 162 6.75 -1.03 -14.66
CA CYS A 162 6.24 -2.40 -14.78
C CYS A 162 7.11 -3.27 -15.70
N ALA A 163 7.64 -2.71 -16.78
CA ALA A 163 8.58 -3.38 -17.68
C ALA A 163 9.91 -3.70 -16.99
N ASP A 164 10.45 -2.74 -16.20
CA ASP A 164 11.65 -2.94 -15.40
C ASP A 164 11.45 -4.07 -14.36
N ASP A 165 10.33 -4.05 -13.63
CA ASP A 165 10.00 -5.08 -12.64
C ASP A 165 9.78 -6.48 -13.28
N ALA A 166 9.27 -6.52 -14.53
CA ALA A 166 9.07 -7.76 -15.29
C ALA A 166 10.33 -8.24 -16.03
N GLY A 167 11.36 -7.39 -16.18
CA GLY A 167 12.53 -7.65 -17.03
C GLY A 167 12.16 -7.83 -18.51
N SER A 168 11.05 -7.20 -18.98
CA SER A 168 10.51 -7.37 -20.31
C SER A 168 9.66 -6.16 -20.72
N ASN A 169 9.73 -5.79 -22.01
CA ASN A 169 8.83 -4.79 -22.56
C ASN A 169 7.38 -5.29 -22.73
N GLU A 170 7.12 -6.57 -22.48
CA GLU A 170 5.81 -7.21 -22.57
C GLU A 170 5.44 -7.81 -21.22
N PHE A 171 4.37 -7.31 -20.60
CA PHE A 171 3.98 -7.63 -19.23
C PHE A 171 2.46 -7.47 -19.00
N ASN A 172 1.99 -7.98 -17.86
CA ASN A 172 0.65 -7.73 -17.40
C ASN A 172 0.68 -6.74 -16.22
N ILE A 173 -0.22 -5.74 -16.24
CA ILE A 173 -0.46 -4.92 -15.07
C ILE A 173 -1.31 -5.69 -14.06
N ASN A 174 -0.91 -5.64 -12.77
CA ASN A 174 -1.56 -6.41 -11.69
C ASN A 174 -2.77 -5.68 -11.08
N ILE A 175 -3.13 -4.52 -11.61
CA ILE A 175 -4.28 -3.73 -11.18
C ILE A 175 -5.24 -3.50 -12.34
N SER A 176 -6.52 -3.33 -12.05
CA SER A 176 -7.52 -2.99 -13.05
C SER A 176 -7.29 -1.59 -13.62
N LEU A 177 -7.80 -1.31 -14.82
CA LEU A 177 -7.72 0.05 -15.40
C LEU A 177 -8.46 1.10 -14.56
N THR A 178 -9.46 0.70 -13.77
CA THR A 178 -10.14 1.59 -12.82
C THR A 178 -9.22 1.92 -11.65
N GLU A 179 -8.51 0.94 -11.11
CA GLU A 179 -7.53 1.16 -10.04
C GLU A 179 -6.32 1.95 -10.56
N LEU A 180 -5.89 1.70 -11.80
CA LEU A 180 -4.82 2.48 -12.42
C LEU A 180 -5.19 3.97 -12.54
N SER A 181 -6.42 4.29 -12.94
CA SER A 181 -6.84 5.69 -13.02
C SER A 181 -6.82 6.38 -11.65
N LYS A 182 -7.26 5.70 -10.61
CA LYS A 182 -7.16 6.17 -9.22
C LYS A 182 -5.70 6.31 -8.77
N TYR A 183 -4.86 5.34 -9.11
CA TYR A 183 -3.42 5.35 -8.79
C TYR A 183 -2.70 6.56 -9.40
N LEU A 184 -3.09 6.93 -10.64
CA LEU A 184 -2.53 8.07 -11.38
C LEU A 184 -3.19 9.42 -11.05
N CYS A 185 -4.21 9.45 -10.17
CA CYS A 185 -5.05 10.62 -9.90
C CYS A 185 -5.58 11.21 -11.22
N ALA A 186 -6.22 10.40 -12.06
CA ALA A 186 -6.70 10.78 -13.39
C ALA A 186 -8.12 10.30 -13.62
N ASP A 187 -8.90 11.10 -14.38
CA ASP A 187 -10.19 10.64 -14.89
C ASP A 187 -10.03 9.40 -15.76
N ARG A 188 -10.85 8.37 -15.49
CA ARG A 188 -10.77 7.08 -16.20
C ARG A 188 -10.99 7.24 -17.71
N SER A 189 -11.94 8.08 -18.11
CA SER A 189 -12.25 8.28 -19.53
C SER A 189 -11.12 9.03 -20.24
N ALA A 190 -10.51 10.02 -19.57
CA ALA A 190 -9.33 10.72 -20.08
C ALA A 190 -8.15 9.76 -20.22
N MET A 191 -7.91 8.90 -19.22
CA MET A 191 -6.87 7.88 -19.26
C MET A 191 -7.05 6.90 -20.43
N MET A 192 -8.27 6.40 -20.64
CA MET A 192 -8.57 5.49 -21.74
C MET A 192 -8.38 6.14 -23.10
N ARG A 193 -8.76 7.42 -23.25
CA ARG A 193 -8.48 8.18 -24.49
C ARG A 193 -6.98 8.34 -24.73
N GLU A 194 -6.20 8.61 -23.68
CA GLU A 194 -4.75 8.74 -23.83
C GLU A 194 -4.09 7.43 -24.17
N ILE A 195 -4.47 6.30 -23.53
CA ILE A 195 -3.99 4.96 -23.90
C ILE A 195 -4.31 4.66 -25.37
N LYS A 196 -5.50 5.03 -25.86
CA LYS A 196 -5.85 4.86 -27.28
C LYS A 196 -4.91 5.67 -28.19
N LYS A 197 -4.66 6.94 -27.88
CA LYS A 197 -3.71 7.78 -28.64
C LYS A 197 -2.31 7.17 -28.64
N MET A 198 -1.83 6.70 -27.49
CA MET A 198 -0.52 6.04 -27.40
C MET A 198 -0.43 4.76 -28.26
N LYS A 199 -1.54 4.03 -28.41
CA LYS A 199 -1.63 2.90 -29.35
C LYS A 199 -1.56 3.36 -30.80
N ASP A 200 -2.33 4.40 -31.15
CA ASP A 200 -2.38 4.96 -32.50
C ASP A 200 -1.01 5.56 -32.89
N ASP A 201 -0.28 6.14 -31.93
CA ASP A 201 1.09 6.66 -32.10
C ASP A 201 2.16 5.53 -32.13
N GLY A 202 1.79 4.26 -32.01
CA GLY A 202 2.71 3.12 -32.00
C GLY A 202 3.64 3.04 -30.78
N ILE A 203 3.32 3.74 -29.69
CA ILE A 203 4.12 3.80 -28.45
C ILE A 203 3.98 2.49 -27.65
N LEU A 204 2.76 1.92 -27.67
CA LEU A 204 2.46 0.66 -26.99
C LEU A 204 1.35 -0.13 -27.70
N HIS A 205 1.27 -1.41 -27.40
CA HIS A 205 0.10 -2.25 -27.65
C HIS A 205 -0.53 -2.60 -26.29
N ALA A 206 -1.86 -2.50 -26.19
CA ALA A 206 -2.60 -2.86 -24.98
C ALA A 206 -3.83 -3.68 -25.34
N LYS A 207 -4.03 -4.81 -24.61
CA LYS A 207 -5.22 -5.66 -24.68
C LYS A 207 -5.60 -6.08 -23.26
N GLY A 208 -6.62 -5.42 -22.70
CA GLY A 208 -6.97 -5.61 -21.30
C GLY A 208 -5.83 -5.15 -20.38
N SER A 209 -5.37 -6.03 -19.50
CA SER A 209 -4.22 -5.80 -18.61
C SER A 209 -2.87 -6.06 -19.26
N HIS A 210 -2.84 -6.66 -20.44
CA HIS A 210 -1.61 -6.98 -21.17
C HIS A 210 -1.09 -5.77 -21.93
N ILE A 211 0.16 -5.37 -21.66
CA ILE A 211 0.84 -4.21 -22.25
C ILE A 211 2.14 -4.67 -22.88
N LYS A 212 2.41 -4.12 -24.08
CA LYS A 212 3.68 -4.25 -24.78
C LYS A 212 4.17 -2.87 -25.18
N LEU A 213 5.29 -2.44 -24.61
CA LEU A 213 5.95 -1.18 -24.99
C LEU A 213 6.75 -1.37 -26.29
N SER A 214 6.70 -0.35 -27.16
CA SER A 214 7.57 -0.32 -28.34
C SER A 214 9.03 -0.09 -27.95
N PRO A 215 10.02 -0.66 -28.66
CA PRO A 215 11.44 -0.58 -28.29
C PRO A 215 11.99 0.85 -28.14
N ALA A 216 11.42 1.81 -28.87
CA ALA A 216 11.80 3.23 -28.76
C ALA A 216 11.40 3.88 -27.42
N ASN A 217 10.49 3.25 -26.66
CA ASN A 217 9.92 3.75 -25.39
C ASN A 217 10.11 2.79 -24.22
N GLY A 218 10.67 1.61 -24.48
CA GLY A 218 11.13 0.64 -23.50
C GLY A 218 12.64 0.59 -23.47
N LYS A 219 13.24 0.14 -22.36
CA LYS A 219 14.66 -0.21 -22.35
C LYS A 219 14.86 -1.42 -23.27
N ALA A 220 15.99 -1.48 -23.99
CA ALA A 220 16.41 -2.70 -24.66
C ALA A 220 16.81 -3.71 -23.57
N TYR A 221 15.97 -4.69 -23.30
CA TYR A 221 16.28 -5.86 -22.48
C TYR A 221 16.79 -6.98 -23.38
#